data_89252161949126e2a89beb55e9ff45f8
#
_entry.id   89252161949126e2a89beb55e9ff45f8
#
_cell.length_a   1.000
_cell.length_b   1.000
_cell.length_c   1.000
_cell.angle_alpha   90.00
_cell.angle_beta   90.00
_cell.angle_gamma   90.00
#
_symmetry.space_group_name_H-M   'P 1'
#
loop_
_entity.id
_entity.type
_entity.pdbx_description
1 polymer ?
#
loop_
_entity_poly.entity_id
_entity_poly.type
_entity_poly.pdbx_seq_one_letter_code
_entity_poly.pdbx_strand_id
1 'polypeptide(L)'
;MSKLLFFDLETTGVKFWRNGIHQIGGIVDIDGQEAERFDIRLAPNPAATIEQEALDVAGVTLEQVQSYQPMEDGYRQLVGILSKYVNKFDKRDKMYLVGYNNAGFDNQFLRALFQQCGDKYFGSWFYPNCMDVYVMVTPFLMGARNDMENFKLMTVAKTMGIEIDENKLHD
;
A
#
# COMPACT_ATOMS: atom_id res chain seq x y z
N MET A 1 0.43 4.61 -22.42
CA MET A 1 1.22 4.98 -21.22
C MET A 1 0.60 4.25 -20.04
N SER A 2 1.33 3.28 -19.48
CA SER A 2 0.95 2.58 -18.27
C SER A 2 1.41 3.39 -17.06
N LYS A 3 0.54 3.51 -16.04
CA LYS A 3 0.85 4.19 -14.78
C LYS A 3 0.50 3.25 -13.64
N LEU A 4 1.51 2.84 -12.89
CA LEU A 4 1.37 1.91 -11.78
C LEU A 4 1.79 2.62 -10.48
N LEU A 5 1.07 2.34 -9.41
CA LEU A 5 1.49 2.66 -8.05
C LEU A 5 1.71 1.33 -7.33
N PHE A 6 2.97 0.92 -7.20
CA PHE A 6 3.36 -0.11 -6.26
C PHE A 6 3.33 0.49 -4.88
N PHE A 7 2.64 -0.13 -3.95
CA PHE A 7 2.53 0.42 -2.61
C PHE A 7 2.29 -0.65 -1.56
N ASP A 8 2.66 -0.31 -0.35
CA ASP A 8 2.45 -1.09 0.86
C ASP A 8 2.11 -0.17 2.01
N LEU A 9 1.35 -0.64 2.98
CA LEU A 9 0.87 0.14 4.12
C LEU A 9 1.26 -0.51 5.44
N GLU A 10 1.80 0.31 6.35
CA GLU A 10 1.88 -0.07 7.75
C GLU A 10 0.69 0.53 8.51
N THR A 11 0.00 -0.33 9.24
CA THR A 11 -1.29 0.00 9.87
C THR A 11 -1.29 -0.32 11.36
N THR A 12 -2.21 0.30 12.09
CA THR A 12 -2.36 0.08 13.53
C THR A 12 -3.22 -1.13 13.89
N GLY A 13 -3.48 -2.00 12.93
CA GLY A 13 -4.27 -3.23 13.06
C GLY A 13 -4.89 -3.63 11.73
N VAL A 14 -5.71 -4.67 11.71
CA VAL A 14 -6.15 -5.31 10.46
C VAL A 14 -7.52 -4.87 9.94
N LYS A 15 -8.20 -3.94 10.62
CA LYS A 15 -9.58 -3.55 10.30
C LYS A 15 -9.64 -2.12 9.81
N PHE A 16 -9.72 -1.89 8.50
CA PHE A 16 -9.70 -0.54 7.88
C PHE A 16 -10.78 0.43 8.42
N TRP A 17 -11.90 -0.08 8.96
CA TRP A 17 -12.97 0.73 9.58
C TRP A 17 -12.70 1.11 11.03
N ARG A 18 -11.65 0.58 11.65
CA ARG A 18 -11.32 0.75 13.07
C ARG A 18 -9.88 1.20 13.28
N ASN A 19 -8.96 0.67 12.49
CA ASN A 19 -7.53 0.95 12.59
C ASN A 19 -7.12 2.03 11.58
N GLY A 20 -5.94 2.60 11.74
CA GLY A 20 -5.42 3.65 10.86
C GLY A 20 -4.13 3.26 10.16
N ILE A 21 -3.73 4.06 9.18
CA ILE A 21 -2.43 3.97 8.51
C ILE A 21 -1.44 4.81 9.31
N HIS A 22 -0.20 4.33 9.45
CA HIS A 22 0.91 5.13 9.99
C HIS A 22 2.10 5.24 9.05
N GLN A 23 2.14 4.46 7.95
CA GLN A 23 3.16 4.58 6.91
C GLN A 23 2.57 4.18 5.55
N ILE A 24 2.96 4.89 4.49
CA ILE A 24 2.63 4.60 3.10
C ILE A 24 3.94 4.58 2.32
N GLY A 25 4.45 3.40 2.03
CA GLY A 25 5.57 3.21 1.10
C GLY A 25 5.07 3.05 -0.33
N GLY A 26 5.76 3.64 -1.30
CA GLY A 26 5.35 3.44 -2.68
C GLY A 26 6.36 3.83 -3.74
N ILE A 27 6.13 3.27 -4.93
CA ILE A 27 6.88 3.55 -6.15
C ILE A 27 5.88 3.86 -7.26
N VAL A 28 6.03 5.02 -7.86
CA VAL A 28 5.33 5.37 -9.10
C VAL A 28 6.15 4.85 -10.27
N ASP A 29 5.54 4.01 -11.08
CA ASP A 29 6.11 3.51 -12.33
C ASP A 29 5.33 4.06 -13.51
N ILE A 30 6.06 4.56 -14.50
CA ILE A 30 5.51 5.06 -15.75
C ILE A 30 6.18 4.30 -16.92
N ASP A 31 5.39 3.52 -17.64
CA ASP A 31 5.85 2.71 -18.79
C ASP A 31 7.04 1.78 -18.46
N GLY A 32 7.06 1.20 -17.24
CA GLY A 32 8.10 0.27 -16.80
C GLY A 32 9.36 0.97 -16.27
N GLN A 33 9.28 2.26 -15.96
CA GLN A 33 10.38 3.02 -15.38
C GLN A 33 9.94 3.62 -14.01
N GLU A 34 10.77 3.43 -13.00
CA GLU A 34 10.57 4.10 -11.71
C GLU A 34 10.66 5.61 -11.89
N ALA A 35 9.55 6.31 -11.69
CA ALA A 35 9.46 7.77 -11.81
C ALA A 35 9.66 8.46 -10.48
N GLU A 36 9.17 7.88 -9.39
CA GLU A 36 9.30 8.43 -8.04
C GLU A 36 9.14 7.32 -7.00
N ARG A 37 9.96 7.37 -5.95
CA ARG A 37 9.82 6.55 -4.75
C ARG A 37 9.53 7.44 -3.57
N PHE A 38 8.65 7.00 -2.66
CA PHE A 38 8.29 7.77 -1.48
C PHE A 38 8.04 6.87 -0.26
N ASP A 39 8.27 7.45 0.91
CA ASP A 39 7.88 6.92 2.21
C ASP A 39 7.23 8.06 3.00
N ILE A 40 5.94 7.91 3.29
CA ILE A 40 5.14 8.92 4.01
C ILE A 40 4.75 8.33 5.36
N ARG A 41 5.25 8.93 6.42
CA ARG A 41 4.86 8.61 7.79
C ARG A 41 3.83 9.62 8.27
N LEU A 42 2.75 9.13 8.86
CA LEU A 42 1.63 9.96 9.31
C LEU A 42 1.03 9.38 10.59
N ALA A 43 0.59 10.24 11.49
CA ALA A 43 -0.19 9.80 12.64
C ALA A 43 -1.52 9.23 12.13
N PRO A 44 -2.00 8.09 12.68
CA PRO A 44 -3.29 7.53 12.30
C PRO A 44 -4.42 8.48 12.67
N ASN A 45 -5.61 8.25 12.08
CA ASN A 45 -6.82 8.98 12.48
C ASN A 45 -6.95 8.98 14.02
N PRO A 46 -7.20 10.14 14.65
CA PRO A 46 -7.33 10.22 16.11
C PRO A 46 -8.38 9.29 16.72
N ALA A 47 -9.39 8.90 15.94
CA ALA A 47 -10.42 7.93 16.35
C ALA A 47 -10.02 6.48 16.09
N ALA A 48 -8.86 6.22 15.46
CA ALA A 48 -8.42 4.87 15.17
C ALA A 48 -8.00 4.12 16.44
N THR A 49 -8.33 2.85 16.47
CA THR A 49 -7.78 1.94 17.49
C THR A 49 -6.36 1.54 17.08
N ILE A 50 -5.46 1.58 18.04
CA ILE A 50 -4.06 1.15 17.87
C ILE A 50 -3.89 -0.17 18.60
N GLU A 51 -3.52 -1.21 17.87
CA GLU A 51 -3.28 -2.56 18.39
C GLU A 51 -1.77 -2.73 18.58
N GLN A 52 -1.33 -3.08 19.80
CA GLN A 52 0.11 -3.21 20.12
C GLN A 52 0.79 -4.25 19.24
N GLU A 53 0.10 -5.35 18.96
CA GLU A 53 0.64 -6.42 18.10
C GLU A 53 0.99 -5.91 16.69
N ALA A 54 0.20 -4.99 16.14
CA ALA A 54 0.47 -4.39 14.83
C ALA A 54 1.71 -3.48 14.88
N LEU A 55 1.89 -2.72 15.95
CA LEU A 55 3.09 -1.90 16.14
C LEU A 55 4.36 -2.76 16.30
N ASP A 56 4.24 -3.87 17.03
CA ASP A 56 5.35 -4.82 17.24
C ASP A 56 5.79 -5.44 15.91
N VAL A 57 4.84 -5.79 15.02
CA VAL A 57 5.13 -6.30 13.68
C VAL A 57 5.81 -5.25 12.81
N ALA A 58 5.36 -4.00 12.88
CA ALA A 58 5.96 -2.88 12.13
C ALA A 58 7.28 -2.38 12.75
N GLY A 59 7.67 -2.86 13.94
CA GLY A 59 8.90 -2.45 14.62
C GLY A 59 8.88 -1.00 15.11
N VAL A 60 7.70 -0.44 15.42
CA VAL A 60 7.54 0.95 15.87
C VAL A 60 6.87 1.02 17.24
N THR A 61 7.09 2.12 17.96
CA THR A 61 6.42 2.38 19.24
C THR A 61 5.20 3.27 19.04
N LEU A 62 4.27 3.23 20.00
CA LEU A 62 3.12 4.13 20.03
C LEU A 62 3.56 5.61 20.01
N GLU A 63 4.60 5.95 20.78
CA GLU A 63 5.13 7.31 20.85
C GLU A 63 5.66 7.78 19.51
N GLN A 64 6.40 6.91 18.79
CA GLN A 64 6.87 7.21 17.43
C GLN A 64 5.71 7.50 16.49
N VAL A 65 4.71 6.61 16.43
CA VAL A 65 3.55 6.75 15.54
C VAL A 65 2.75 8.03 15.87
N GLN A 66 2.60 8.37 17.15
CA GLN A 66 1.93 9.59 17.56
C GLN A 66 2.74 10.87 17.28
N SER A 67 4.06 10.75 17.13
CA SER A 67 4.94 11.88 16.81
C SER A 67 5.00 12.22 15.32
N TYR A 68 4.45 11.37 14.45
CA TYR A 68 4.43 11.62 13.01
C TYR A 68 3.52 12.82 12.67
N GLN A 69 3.68 13.35 11.46
CA GLN A 69 2.84 14.44 10.96
C GLN A 69 1.35 14.06 11.01
N PRO A 70 0.44 15.04 11.10
CA PRO A 70 -1.00 14.77 11.04
C PRO A 70 -1.41 13.96 9.81
N MET A 71 -2.44 13.13 9.95
CA MET A 71 -3.00 12.30 8.88
C MET A 71 -3.26 13.10 7.60
N GLU A 72 -3.86 14.28 7.74
CA GLU A 72 -4.20 15.17 6.63
C GLU A 72 -2.97 15.69 5.88
N ASP A 73 -1.83 15.86 6.57
CA ASP A 73 -0.57 16.28 5.95
C ASP A 73 0.04 15.15 5.14
N GLY A 74 0.06 13.93 5.68
CA GLY A 74 0.47 12.74 4.95
C GLY A 74 -0.41 12.49 3.72
N TYR A 75 -1.72 12.63 3.86
CA TYR A 75 -2.66 12.57 2.75
C TYR A 75 -2.37 13.63 1.68
N ARG A 76 -2.11 14.90 2.06
CA ARG A 76 -1.75 15.96 1.11
C ARG A 76 -0.45 15.66 0.36
N GLN A 77 0.54 15.07 1.03
CA GLN A 77 1.78 14.63 0.37
C GLN A 77 1.48 13.56 -0.68
N LEU A 78 0.71 12.53 -0.34
CA LEU A 78 0.33 11.49 -1.28
C LEU A 78 -0.40 12.07 -2.51
N VAL A 79 -1.41 12.91 -2.29
CA VAL A 79 -2.15 13.56 -3.39
C VAL A 79 -1.24 14.47 -4.21
N GLY A 80 -0.27 15.14 -3.58
CA GLY A 80 0.76 15.94 -4.26
C GLY A 80 1.60 15.08 -5.22
N ILE A 81 2.01 13.89 -4.80
CA ILE A 81 2.73 12.93 -5.63
C ILE A 81 1.83 12.45 -6.80
N LEU A 82 0.62 11.99 -6.49
CA LEU A 82 -0.32 11.52 -7.52
C LEU A 82 -0.61 12.59 -8.58
N SER A 83 -0.72 13.84 -8.17
CA SER A 83 -1.02 14.99 -9.06
C SER A 83 0.09 15.29 -10.07
N LYS A 84 1.31 14.83 -9.85
CA LYS A 84 2.41 14.96 -10.83
C LYS A 84 2.19 14.06 -12.04
N TYR A 85 1.48 12.95 -11.85
CA TYR A 85 1.39 11.87 -12.82
C TYR A 85 -0.03 11.63 -13.34
N VAL A 86 -1.08 12.07 -12.62
CA VAL A 86 -2.47 11.86 -12.98
C VAL A 86 -3.21 13.17 -13.06
N ASN A 87 -3.86 13.42 -14.19
CA ASN A 87 -4.88 14.44 -14.31
C ASN A 87 -6.22 13.87 -13.84
N LYS A 88 -6.58 14.07 -12.58
CA LYS A 88 -7.80 13.53 -11.95
C LYS A 88 -9.11 13.95 -12.64
N PHE A 89 -9.06 14.93 -13.53
CA PHE A 89 -10.22 15.39 -14.30
C PHE A 89 -10.37 14.66 -15.64
N ASP A 90 -9.34 13.93 -16.11
CA ASP A 90 -9.46 13.01 -17.25
C ASP A 90 -9.80 11.60 -16.75
N LYS A 91 -11.01 11.13 -17.08
CA LYS A 91 -11.48 9.79 -16.68
C LYS A 91 -10.62 8.63 -17.19
N ARG A 92 -9.77 8.87 -18.20
CA ARG A 92 -8.87 7.88 -18.81
C ARG A 92 -7.48 7.94 -18.21
N ASP A 93 -7.16 8.99 -17.46
CA ASP A 93 -5.83 9.20 -16.87
C ASP A 93 -5.83 8.81 -15.39
N LYS A 94 -5.48 7.54 -15.13
CA LYS A 94 -5.48 6.95 -13.79
C LYS A 94 -4.32 5.97 -13.65
N MET A 95 -3.99 5.63 -12.41
CA MET A 95 -3.03 4.57 -12.08
C MET A 95 -3.74 3.26 -11.74
N TYR A 96 -3.04 2.16 -11.96
CA TYR A 96 -3.37 0.88 -11.32
C TYR A 96 -2.62 0.77 -9.99
N LEU A 97 -3.34 0.35 -8.96
CA LEU A 97 -2.76 -0.05 -7.69
C LEU A 97 -2.14 -1.44 -7.83
N VAL A 98 -0.90 -1.59 -7.39
CA VAL A 98 -0.16 -2.85 -7.42
C VAL A 98 0.35 -3.16 -6.03
N GLY A 99 0.14 -4.37 -5.54
CA GLY A 99 0.60 -4.82 -4.23
C GLY A 99 0.40 -6.32 -4.03
N TYR A 100 0.73 -6.81 -2.86
CA TYR A 100 0.56 -8.21 -2.49
C TYR A 100 -0.61 -8.35 -1.50
N ASN A 101 -1.69 -9.02 -1.88
CA ASN A 101 -2.96 -9.08 -1.13
C ASN A 101 -3.61 -7.70 -0.91
N ASN A 102 -3.26 -6.73 -1.74
CA ASN A 102 -3.68 -5.34 -1.59
C ASN A 102 -5.18 -5.14 -1.84
N ALA A 103 -5.82 -5.96 -2.67
CA ALA A 103 -7.27 -5.88 -2.92
C ALA A 103 -8.08 -6.09 -1.64
N GLY A 104 -7.66 -7.05 -0.82
CA GLY A 104 -8.32 -7.39 0.45
C GLY A 104 -7.91 -6.52 1.64
N PHE A 105 -6.77 -5.83 1.56
CA PHE A 105 -6.21 -5.12 2.69
C PHE A 105 -5.85 -3.66 2.35
N ASP A 106 -4.72 -3.40 1.73
CA ASP A 106 -4.16 -2.05 1.54
C ASP A 106 -5.11 -1.09 0.81
N ASN A 107 -5.78 -1.57 -0.25
CA ASN A 107 -6.73 -0.76 -1.00
C ASN A 107 -7.91 -0.28 -0.14
N GLN A 108 -8.32 -1.08 0.85
CA GLN A 108 -9.41 -0.72 1.77
C GLN A 108 -8.97 0.40 2.71
N PHE A 109 -7.77 0.25 3.29
CA PHE A 109 -7.19 1.27 4.16
C PHE A 109 -6.92 2.57 3.40
N LEU A 110 -6.34 2.49 2.21
CA LEU A 110 -6.07 3.66 1.38
C LEU A 110 -7.37 4.40 1.02
N ARG A 111 -8.41 3.67 0.65
CA ARG A 111 -9.74 4.25 0.40
C ARG A 111 -10.33 4.90 1.65
N ALA A 112 -10.17 4.27 2.82
CA ALA A 112 -10.63 4.83 4.09
C ALA A 112 -9.89 6.14 4.43
N LEU A 113 -8.58 6.24 4.18
CA LEU A 113 -7.80 7.47 4.35
C LEU A 113 -8.37 8.62 3.52
N PHE A 114 -8.67 8.38 2.23
CA PHE A 114 -9.30 9.39 1.38
C PHE A 114 -10.62 9.89 1.96
N GLN A 115 -11.49 8.96 2.38
CA GLN A 115 -12.78 9.29 2.99
C GLN A 115 -12.64 10.07 4.31
N GLN A 116 -11.70 9.69 5.16
CA GLN A 116 -11.40 10.35 6.42
C GLN A 116 -10.90 11.78 6.21
N CYS A 117 -10.16 12.01 5.12
CA CYS A 117 -9.72 13.35 4.70
C CYS A 117 -10.78 14.11 3.87
N GLY A 118 -12.01 13.61 3.80
CA GLY A 118 -13.13 14.26 3.09
C GLY A 118 -13.08 14.14 1.56
N ASP A 119 -12.14 13.38 1.00
CA ASP A 119 -12.04 13.17 -0.44
C ASP A 119 -12.88 11.96 -0.88
N LYS A 120 -13.93 12.24 -1.66
CA LYS A 120 -14.82 11.22 -2.23
C LYS A 120 -14.35 10.74 -3.61
N TYR A 121 -13.25 11.28 -4.13
CA TYR A 121 -12.82 11.10 -5.52
C TYR A 121 -11.65 10.10 -5.68
N PHE A 122 -11.52 9.12 -4.79
CA PHE A 122 -10.54 8.04 -4.90
C PHE A 122 -10.47 7.44 -6.32
N GLY A 123 -11.64 7.18 -6.93
CA GLY A 123 -11.74 6.67 -8.29
C GLY A 123 -11.34 7.66 -9.40
N SER A 124 -10.98 8.91 -9.07
CA SER A 124 -10.36 9.84 -10.02
C SER A 124 -8.87 9.59 -10.19
N TRP A 125 -8.23 8.95 -9.20
CA TRP A 125 -6.81 8.64 -9.18
C TRP A 125 -6.51 7.23 -9.65
N PHE A 126 -7.39 6.28 -9.31
CA PHE A 126 -7.13 4.87 -9.48
C PHE A 126 -8.22 4.17 -10.30
N TYR A 127 -7.81 3.21 -11.12
CA TYR A 127 -8.75 2.28 -11.75
C TYR A 127 -9.37 1.37 -10.67
N PRO A 128 -10.63 0.90 -10.86
CA PRO A 128 -11.31 0.07 -9.86
C PRO A 128 -10.70 -1.33 -9.72
N ASN A 129 -10.09 -1.85 -10.80
CA ASN A 129 -9.34 -3.09 -10.80
C ASN A 129 -7.88 -2.82 -10.44
N CYS A 130 -7.35 -3.56 -9.49
CA CYS A 130 -5.95 -3.50 -9.11
C CYS A 130 -5.19 -4.72 -9.61
N MET A 131 -3.88 -4.64 -9.59
CA MET A 131 -2.97 -5.76 -9.84
C MET A 131 -2.57 -6.35 -8.48
N ASP A 132 -3.32 -7.33 -8.02
CA ASP A 132 -3.01 -8.05 -6.79
C ASP A 132 -2.11 -9.25 -7.10
N VAL A 133 -0.83 -9.12 -6.78
CA VAL A 133 0.19 -10.13 -7.07
C VAL A 133 -0.14 -11.45 -6.38
N TYR A 134 -0.72 -11.43 -5.18
CA TYR A 134 -1.19 -12.64 -4.49
C TYR A 134 -2.15 -13.46 -5.36
N VAL A 135 -3.08 -12.79 -6.03
CA VAL A 135 -4.04 -13.44 -6.93
C VAL A 135 -3.38 -13.84 -8.24
N MET A 136 -2.55 -12.95 -8.81
CA MET A 136 -1.93 -13.15 -10.13
C MET A 136 -0.96 -14.34 -10.15
N VAL A 137 -0.22 -14.60 -9.07
CA VAL A 137 0.74 -15.72 -9.00
C VAL A 137 0.08 -17.06 -8.68
N THR A 138 -1.15 -17.05 -8.16
CA THR A 138 -1.86 -18.28 -7.75
C THR A 138 -1.91 -19.34 -8.84
N PRO A 139 -2.29 -19.05 -10.10
CA PRO A 139 -2.34 -20.07 -11.16
C PRO A 139 -0.98 -20.74 -11.43
N PHE A 140 0.12 -20.00 -11.27
CA PHE A 140 1.47 -20.51 -11.52
C PHE A 140 1.97 -21.42 -10.39
N LEU A 141 1.47 -21.22 -9.18
CA LEU A 141 1.94 -21.92 -7.98
C LEU A 141 0.97 -22.98 -7.46
N MET A 142 -0.15 -23.24 -8.16
CA MET A 142 -1.12 -24.26 -7.75
C MET A 142 -0.47 -25.64 -7.56
N GLY A 143 0.45 -26.05 -8.44
CA GLY A 143 1.15 -27.33 -8.35
C GLY A 143 2.13 -27.44 -7.18
N ALA A 144 2.74 -26.34 -6.78
CA ALA A 144 3.71 -26.29 -5.69
C ALA A 144 3.06 -25.97 -4.33
N ARG A 145 1.77 -25.60 -4.30
CA ARG A 145 1.09 -25.04 -3.13
C ARG A 145 1.21 -25.87 -1.86
N ASN A 146 1.14 -27.19 -1.98
CA ASN A 146 1.19 -28.10 -0.84
C ASN A 146 2.61 -28.29 -0.27
N ASP A 147 3.64 -27.96 -1.05
CA ASP A 147 5.04 -28.06 -0.66
C ASP A 147 5.56 -26.73 -0.09
N MET A 148 4.76 -25.66 -0.18
CA MET A 148 5.09 -24.33 0.36
C MET A 148 4.69 -24.25 1.83
N GLU A 149 5.61 -23.73 2.67
CA GLU A 149 5.35 -23.47 4.08
C GLU A 149 4.14 -22.53 4.30
N ASN A 150 4.08 -21.47 3.51
CA ASN A 150 3.01 -20.48 3.54
C ASN A 150 2.90 -19.80 2.16
N PHE A 151 1.98 -18.83 2.03
CA PHE A 151 1.81 -18.05 0.80
C PHE A 151 2.10 -16.56 1.05
N LYS A 152 3.11 -16.26 1.88
CA LYS A 152 3.63 -14.90 2.08
C LYS A 152 4.50 -14.50 0.90
N LEU A 153 4.65 -13.20 0.66
CA LEU A 153 5.41 -12.64 -0.47
C LEU A 153 6.81 -13.25 -0.60
N MET A 154 7.55 -13.35 0.51
CA MET A 154 8.90 -13.94 0.51
C MET A 154 8.92 -15.39 0.06
N THR A 155 8.01 -16.21 0.57
CA THR A 155 7.91 -17.62 0.20
C THR A 155 7.53 -17.78 -1.28
N VAL A 156 6.59 -16.96 -1.75
CA VAL A 156 6.17 -16.94 -3.15
C VAL A 156 7.32 -16.55 -4.06
N ALA A 157 8.00 -15.45 -3.76
CA ALA A 157 9.14 -14.97 -4.56
C ALA A 157 10.26 -16.02 -4.64
N LYS A 158 10.63 -16.62 -3.50
CA LYS A 158 11.62 -17.70 -3.44
C LYS A 158 11.20 -18.90 -4.29
N THR A 159 9.93 -19.31 -4.21
CA THR A 159 9.41 -20.43 -4.99
C THR A 159 9.42 -20.14 -6.50
N MET A 160 9.24 -18.88 -6.88
CA MET A 160 9.33 -18.42 -8.27
C MET A 160 10.78 -18.17 -8.75
N GLY A 161 11.79 -18.39 -7.91
CA GLY A 161 13.20 -18.15 -8.24
C GLY A 161 13.59 -16.68 -8.30
N ILE A 162 12.82 -15.81 -7.65
CA ILE A 162 13.12 -14.37 -7.54
C ILE A 162 14.03 -14.18 -6.33
N GLU A 163 15.24 -13.68 -6.56
CA GLU A 163 16.15 -13.29 -5.49
C GLU A 163 15.63 -12.00 -4.83
N ILE A 164 15.47 -12.04 -3.52
CA ILE A 164 15.09 -10.88 -2.71
C ILE A 164 16.24 -10.55 -1.78
N ASP A 165 16.66 -9.29 -1.79
CA ASP A 165 17.59 -8.77 -0.79
C ASP A 165 16.81 -8.50 0.51
N GLU A 166 16.94 -9.41 1.47
CA GLU A 166 16.24 -9.33 2.76
C GLU A 166 16.54 -8.04 3.53
N ASN A 167 17.69 -7.40 3.26
CA ASN A 167 18.08 -6.14 3.91
C ASN A 167 17.31 -4.93 3.36
N LYS A 168 16.59 -5.08 2.24
CA LYS A 168 15.83 -4.00 1.59
C LYS A 168 14.32 -4.13 1.72
N LEU A 169 13.85 -5.05 2.56
CA LEU A 169 12.40 -5.29 2.73
C LEU A 169 11.68 -4.22 3.55
N HIS A 170 12.43 -3.35 4.20
CA HIS A 170 11.91 -2.30 5.09
C HIS A 170 12.44 -0.89 4.73
N ASP A 171 13.09 -0.75 3.56
CA ASP A 171 13.60 0.54 3.06
C ASP A 171 12.60 1.23 2.11
#